data_1b860b51761f41d6f087a5d9dd7ad17f
#
_entry.id   1b860b51761f41d6f087a5d9dd7ad17f
#
_cell.length_a   1.000
_cell.length_b   1.000
_cell.length_c   1.000
_cell.angle_alpha   90.00
_cell.angle_beta   90.00
_cell.angle_gamma   90.00
#
_symmetry.space_group_name_H-M   'P 1'
#
loop_
_entity.id
_entity.type
_entity.pdbx_description
1 polymer ?
#
loop_
_entity_poly.entity_id
_entity_poly.type
_entity_poly.pdbx_seq_one_letter_code
_entity_poly.pdbx_strand_id
1 'polypeptide(L)'
;HDALPISHPLAVAQIVAEELHLDTESIVAALLHDTIEDTDATHEEISKLFSPTVADLVEGVSKLTRVHYTSKEEEQMENLRKMLMAMAKDIRVILIKISDRLHNMRTMEYQTPEKQKQKSFETMEIYAPIAHRLGMQRMKWELEDLSLKYLDPVGYWEIIEALDEKAAEYDGFMSAIPDQITTRLREAGIDATVQARMKHPYSIYRKMYTQNKSLDDVFDLFAFRVIVDTVADCYNVLGLIHDLYKPILGRFKDYIGTPKPNMYQSLHTTVVGESGIPFEVQIRTREMHEVAEYGVAAHWKYKQNGQGAGDERSYEWVRRLLENQEGTDAEDFIHSLKVDMFADEVFVFTPNGDVINLPAGATPIDFAYTIHSAVGNHMTEI
;
A
#
# COMPACT_ATOMS: atom_id res chain seq x y z
N HIS A 1 4.52 -18.10 -32.43
CA HIS A 1 4.44 -17.43 -31.15
C HIS A 1 5.27 -18.18 -30.11
N ASP A 2 6.33 -17.56 -29.67
CA ASP A 2 7.45 -18.15 -28.95
C ASP A 2 7.11 -18.33 -27.46
N ALA A 3 7.85 -19.20 -26.78
CA ALA A 3 7.66 -19.67 -25.40
C ALA A 3 7.66 -18.59 -24.30
N LEU A 4 7.71 -17.33 -24.64
CA LEU A 4 7.61 -16.16 -23.75
C LEU A 4 6.23 -15.96 -23.08
N PRO A 5 5.09 -16.33 -23.69
CA PRO A 5 3.79 -16.12 -23.07
C PRO A 5 3.56 -16.88 -21.75
N ILE A 6 4.24 -18.03 -21.56
CA ILE A 6 4.02 -18.86 -20.35
C ILE A 6 4.79 -18.35 -19.14
N SER A 7 5.92 -17.67 -19.32
CA SER A 7 6.76 -17.17 -18.21
C SER A 7 6.07 -16.05 -17.44
N HIS A 8 5.32 -15.17 -18.10
CA HIS A 8 4.59 -14.09 -17.45
C HIS A 8 3.45 -14.60 -16.53
N PRO A 9 2.48 -15.41 -17.00
CA PRO A 9 1.44 -15.96 -16.11
C PRO A 9 2.01 -16.77 -14.95
N LEU A 10 3.09 -17.52 -15.17
CA LEU A 10 3.77 -18.27 -14.12
C LEU A 10 4.35 -17.33 -13.05
N ALA A 11 5.02 -16.26 -13.46
CA ALA A 11 5.58 -15.28 -12.53
C ALA A 11 4.48 -14.52 -11.76
N VAL A 12 3.37 -14.18 -12.42
CA VAL A 12 2.20 -13.58 -11.75
C VAL A 12 1.60 -14.54 -10.72
N ALA A 13 1.43 -15.82 -11.08
CA ALA A 13 0.97 -16.84 -10.17
C ALA A 13 1.93 -17.07 -8.98
N GLN A 14 3.24 -16.96 -9.20
CA GLN A 14 4.24 -17.03 -8.15
C GLN A 14 4.12 -15.84 -7.18
N ILE A 15 3.92 -14.61 -7.66
CA ILE A 15 3.64 -13.44 -6.81
C ILE A 15 2.39 -13.67 -5.97
N VAL A 16 1.30 -14.16 -6.58
CA VAL A 16 0.04 -14.44 -5.90
C VAL A 16 0.21 -15.52 -4.83
N ALA A 17 1.00 -16.58 -5.11
CA ALA A 17 1.23 -17.71 -4.20
C ALA A 17 2.22 -17.37 -3.08
N GLU A 18 3.39 -16.81 -3.42
CA GLU A 18 4.53 -16.68 -2.51
C GLU A 18 4.60 -15.31 -1.82
N GLU A 19 4.15 -14.24 -2.51
CA GLU A 19 4.18 -12.90 -1.93
C GLU A 19 2.84 -12.51 -1.29
N LEU A 20 1.69 -12.90 -1.87
CA LEU A 20 0.37 -12.59 -1.31
C LEU A 20 -0.26 -13.72 -0.52
N HIS A 21 0.23 -14.95 -0.65
CA HIS A 21 -0.27 -16.16 0.02
C HIS A 21 -1.77 -16.40 -0.18
N LEU A 22 -2.29 -16.13 -1.40
CA LEU A 22 -3.69 -16.34 -1.73
C LEU A 22 -4.03 -17.82 -1.95
N ASP A 23 -5.33 -18.08 -2.10
CA ASP A 23 -5.87 -19.42 -2.28
C ASP A 23 -5.55 -20.05 -3.66
N THR A 24 -5.79 -21.34 -3.77
CA THR A 24 -5.55 -22.10 -4.99
C THR A 24 -6.33 -21.56 -6.19
N GLU A 25 -7.59 -21.12 -6.00
CA GLU A 25 -8.40 -20.55 -7.07
C GLU A 25 -7.79 -19.26 -7.61
N SER A 26 -7.26 -18.39 -6.74
CA SER A 26 -6.52 -17.17 -7.11
C SER A 26 -5.24 -17.47 -7.90
N ILE A 27 -4.49 -18.51 -7.50
CA ILE A 27 -3.27 -18.95 -8.20
C ILE A 27 -3.61 -19.47 -9.58
N VAL A 28 -4.67 -20.31 -9.70
CA VAL A 28 -5.13 -20.82 -10.99
C VAL A 28 -5.64 -19.68 -11.87
N ALA A 29 -6.41 -18.74 -11.32
CA ALA A 29 -6.87 -17.56 -12.04
C ALA A 29 -5.69 -16.69 -12.53
N ALA A 30 -4.64 -16.53 -11.72
CA ALA A 30 -3.42 -15.81 -12.11
C ALA A 30 -2.68 -16.52 -13.27
N LEU A 31 -2.66 -17.86 -13.30
CA LEU A 31 -2.10 -18.62 -14.43
C LEU A 31 -2.92 -18.44 -15.72
N LEU A 32 -4.21 -18.19 -15.60
CA LEU A 32 -5.15 -18.12 -16.73
C LEU A 32 -5.56 -16.70 -17.10
N HIS A 33 -5.02 -15.66 -16.43
CA HIS A 33 -5.57 -14.30 -16.48
C HIS A 33 -5.63 -13.68 -17.89
N ASP A 34 -4.71 -14.05 -18.79
CA ASP A 34 -4.66 -13.56 -20.17
C ASP A 34 -5.39 -14.48 -21.16
N THR A 35 -5.87 -15.67 -20.73
CA THR A 35 -6.41 -16.67 -21.68
C THR A 35 -7.65 -16.20 -22.41
N ILE A 36 -8.56 -15.46 -21.77
CA ILE A 36 -9.77 -14.92 -22.41
C ILE A 36 -9.42 -13.76 -23.36
N GLU A 37 -8.31 -13.04 -23.11
CA GLU A 37 -7.87 -11.94 -23.97
C GLU A 37 -7.12 -12.42 -25.20
N ASP A 38 -6.23 -13.38 -25.01
CA ASP A 38 -5.25 -13.80 -26.02
C ASP A 38 -5.64 -15.05 -26.80
N THR A 39 -6.73 -15.75 -26.39
CA THR A 39 -7.19 -16.97 -27.03
C THR A 39 -8.71 -16.97 -27.21
N ASP A 40 -9.24 -18.03 -27.87
CA ASP A 40 -10.68 -18.25 -28.02
C ASP A 40 -11.33 -18.90 -26.78
N ALA A 41 -10.62 -19.03 -25.66
CA ALA A 41 -11.14 -19.63 -24.44
C ALA A 41 -12.30 -18.81 -23.86
N THR A 42 -13.36 -19.51 -23.49
CA THR A 42 -14.58 -18.89 -22.97
C THR A 42 -14.68 -19.09 -21.45
N HIS A 43 -15.44 -18.20 -20.79
CA HIS A 43 -15.79 -18.33 -19.37
C HIS A 43 -16.39 -19.70 -19.05
N GLU A 44 -17.27 -20.22 -19.94
CA GLU A 44 -17.92 -21.51 -19.76
C GLU A 44 -16.94 -22.68 -19.81
N GLU A 45 -15.94 -22.62 -20.68
CA GLU A 45 -14.89 -23.63 -20.77
C GLU A 45 -13.99 -23.62 -19.53
N ILE A 46 -13.56 -22.46 -19.08
CA ILE A 46 -12.76 -22.32 -17.86
C ILE A 46 -13.56 -22.80 -16.64
N SER A 47 -14.86 -22.43 -16.57
CA SER A 47 -15.76 -22.86 -15.50
C SER A 47 -15.92 -24.39 -15.42
N LYS A 48 -15.97 -25.08 -16.58
CA LYS A 48 -16.08 -26.55 -16.66
C LYS A 48 -14.78 -27.25 -16.31
N LEU A 49 -13.64 -26.68 -16.72
CA LEU A 49 -12.33 -27.31 -16.53
C LEU A 49 -11.77 -27.12 -15.12
N PHE A 50 -12.08 -26.00 -14.47
CA PHE A 50 -11.55 -25.61 -13.17
C PHE A 50 -12.67 -25.40 -12.15
N SER A 51 -13.26 -24.20 -12.11
CA SER A 51 -14.42 -23.87 -11.28
C SER A 51 -15.12 -22.60 -11.78
N PRO A 52 -16.40 -22.36 -11.42
CA PRO A 52 -17.07 -21.08 -11.66
C PRO A 52 -16.31 -19.90 -11.07
N THR A 53 -15.78 -20.04 -9.85
CA THR A 53 -14.99 -19.00 -9.16
C THR A 53 -13.75 -18.62 -9.96
N VAL A 54 -13.00 -19.60 -10.46
CA VAL A 54 -11.82 -19.34 -11.31
C VAL A 54 -12.22 -18.60 -12.57
N ALA A 55 -13.30 -19.02 -13.24
CA ALA A 55 -13.79 -18.38 -14.46
C ALA A 55 -14.22 -16.92 -14.20
N ASP A 56 -14.91 -16.67 -13.08
CA ASP A 56 -15.33 -15.32 -12.67
C ASP A 56 -14.13 -14.40 -12.37
N LEU A 57 -13.10 -14.93 -11.71
CA LEU A 57 -11.86 -14.20 -11.44
C LEU A 57 -11.13 -13.85 -12.75
N VAL A 58 -10.93 -14.82 -13.64
CA VAL A 58 -10.27 -14.61 -14.94
C VAL A 58 -11.04 -13.59 -15.77
N GLU A 59 -12.36 -13.72 -15.87
CA GLU A 59 -13.20 -12.76 -16.59
C GLU A 59 -13.13 -11.36 -15.95
N GLY A 60 -13.12 -11.29 -14.61
CA GLY A 60 -12.97 -10.05 -13.87
C GLY A 60 -11.67 -9.32 -14.21
N VAL A 61 -10.55 -10.04 -14.27
CA VAL A 61 -9.23 -9.48 -14.64
C VAL A 61 -9.22 -9.03 -16.11
N SER A 62 -9.80 -9.83 -17.03
CA SER A 62 -9.81 -9.57 -18.48
C SER A 62 -10.72 -8.42 -18.90
N LYS A 63 -11.89 -8.26 -18.27
CA LYS A 63 -12.84 -7.18 -18.60
C LYS A 63 -12.31 -5.78 -18.39
N LEU A 64 -11.19 -5.64 -17.68
CA LEU A 64 -10.53 -4.36 -17.43
C LEU A 64 -9.82 -3.77 -18.66
N THR A 65 -9.65 -4.54 -19.75
CA THR A 65 -8.80 -4.19 -20.89
C THR A 65 -9.55 -3.92 -22.20
N ARG A 66 -10.82 -4.32 -22.34
CA ARG A 66 -11.53 -4.32 -23.64
C ARG A 66 -12.54 -3.19 -23.82
N VAL A 67 -12.12 -1.97 -24.13
CA VAL A 67 -13.03 -0.97 -24.76
C VAL A 67 -12.24 -0.01 -25.65
N HIS A 68 -12.78 0.33 -26.82
CA HIS A 68 -12.28 1.38 -27.69
C HIS A 68 -12.88 2.73 -27.26
N TYR A 69 -12.02 3.68 -26.91
CA TYR A 69 -12.40 4.99 -26.43
C TYR A 69 -12.05 6.10 -27.42
N THR A 70 -12.72 7.24 -27.29
CA THR A 70 -12.49 8.42 -28.11
C THR A 70 -11.33 9.28 -27.61
N SER A 71 -10.99 9.17 -26.31
CA SER A 71 -9.81 9.83 -25.71
C SER A 71 -9.08 8.90 -24.73
N LYS A 72 -7.80 9.21 -24.44
CA LYS A 72 -7.00 8.46 -23.46
C LYS A 72 -7.51 8.66 -22.04
N GLU A 73 -8.04 9.81 -21.72
CA GLU A 73 -8.60 10.16 -20.42
C GLU A 73 -9.87 9.34 -20.16
N GLU A 74 -10.78 9.26 -21.15
CA GLU A 74 -11.97 8.41 -21.06
C GLU A 74 -11.62 6.93 -20.90
N GLU A 75 -10.60 6.46 -21.62
CA GLU A 75 -10.11 5.08 -21.51
C GLU A 75 -9.61 4.77 -20.10
N GLN A 76 -8.78 5.63 -19.54
CA GLN A 76 -8.21 5.45 -18.19
C GLN A 76 -9.31 5.43 -17.13
N MET A 77 -10.27 6.33 -17.24
CA MET A 77 -11.37 6.45 -16.32
C MET A 77 -12.29 5.22 -16.31
N GLU A 78 -12.72 4.80 -17.49
CA GLU A 78 -13.62 3.66 -17.60
C GLU A 78 -12.92 2.34 -17.19
N ASN A 79 -11.62 2.21 -17.47
CA ASN A 79 -10.81 1.11 -16.98
C ASN A 79 -10.75 1.11 -15.44
N LEU A 80 -10.54 2.27 -14.84
CA LEU A 80 -10.54 2.41 -13.40
C LEU A 80 -11.90 2.09 -12.78
N ARG A 81 -12.99 2.59 -13.38
CA ARG A 81 -14.36 2.29 -12.94
C ARG A 81 -14.66 0.80 -12.98
N LYS A 82 -14.32 0.13 -14.09
CA LYS A 82 -14.49 -1.33 -14.22
C LYS A 82 -13.68 -2.09 -13.20
N MET A 83 -12.46 -1.65 -12.94
CA MET A 83 -11.58 -2.24 -11.94
C MET A 83 -12.21 -2.14 -10.53
N LEU A 84 -12.75 -0.98 -10.17
CA LEU A 84 -13.45 -0.80 -8.89
C LEU A 84 -14.73 -1.65 -8.82
N MET A 85 -15.48 -1.76 -9.90
CA MET A 85 -16.68 -2.62 -9.96
C MET A 85 -16.33 -4.11 -9.83
N ALA A 86 -15.24 -4.56 -10.46
CA ALA A 86 -14.76 -5.92 -10.32
C ALA A 86 -14.28 -6.21 -8.89
N MET A 87 -13.54 -5.26 -8.29
CA MET A 87 -13.07 -5.32 -6.91
C MET A 87 -14.24 -5.39 -5.91
N ALA A 88 -15.34 -4.69 -6.17
CA ALA A 88 -16.54 -4.73 -5.32
C ALA A 88 -17.24 -6.11 -5.33
N LYS A 89 -17.05 -6.90 -6.39
CA LYS A 89 -17.56 -8.28 -6.49
C LYS A 89 -16.62 -9.27 -5.80
N ASP A 90 -15.34 -9.21 -6.11
CA ASP A 90 -14.31 -10.06 -5.52
C ASP A 90 -12.96 -9.33 -5.52
N ILE A 91 -12.46 -9.08 -4.32
CA ILE A 91 -11.18 -8.37 -4.11
C ILE A 91 -9.99 -9.08 -4.76
N ARG A 92 -10.06 -10.40 -4.95
CA ARG A 92 -8.99 -11.19 -5.57
C ARG A 92 -8.67 -10.73 -6.98
N VAL A 93 -9.66 -10.20 -7.72
CA VAL A 93 -9.47 -9.66 -9.06
C VAL A 93 -8.41 -8.54 -9.06
N ILE A 94 -8.49 -7.59 -8.13
CA ILE A 94 -7.53 -6.49 -8.06
C ILE A 94 -6.17 -6.97 -7.53
N LEU A 95 -6.15 -7.95 -6.62
CA LEU A 95 -4.90 -8.52 -6.11
C LEU A 95 -4.10 -9.21 -7.23
N ILE A 96 -4.78 -9.97 -8.10
CA ILE A 96 -4.18 -10.58 -9.29
C ILE A 96 -3.72 -9.47 -10.26
N LYS A 97 -4.53 -8.43 -10.48
CA LYS A 97 -4.18 -7.32 -11.40
C LYS A 97 -2.99 -6.48 -10.91
N ILE A 98 -2.87 -6.26 -9.60
CA ILE A 98 -1.68 -5.60 -9.02
C ILE A 98 -0.44 -6.49 -9.19
N SER A 99 -0.59 -7.82 -9.03
CA SER A 99 0.50 -8.79 -9.25
C SER A 99 0.96 -8.82 -10.71
N ASP A 100 0.02 -8.80 -11.66
CA ASP A 100 0.28 -8.66 -13.10
C ASP A 100 1.06 -7.36 -13.37
N ARG A 101 0.56 -6.21 -12.85
CA ARG A 101 1.24 -4.93 -13.00
C ARG A 101 2.65 -4.93 -12.40
N LEU A 102 2.82 -5.53 -11.23
CA LEU A 102 4.13 -5.61 -10.58
C LEU A 102 5.12 -6.41 -11.42
N HIS A 103 4.72 -7.57 -11.96
CA HIS A 103 5.58 -8.33 -12.86
C HIS A 103 5.90 -7.56 -14.15
N ASN A 104 4.92 -6.89 -14.73
CA ASN A 104 5.14 -6.02 -15.89
C ASN A 104 6.16 -4.91 -15.60
N MET A 105 6.11 -4.30 -14.40
CA MET A 105 7.08 -3.28 -14.00
C MET A 105 8.47 -3.86 -13.73
N ARG A 106 8.58 -5.07 -13.16
CA ARG A 106 9.85 -5.79 -12.95
C ARG A 106 10.56 -6.13 -14.26
N THR A 107 9.79 -6.29 -15.35
CA THR A 107 10.30 -6.64 -16.69
C THR A 107 10.23 -5.46 -17.69
N MET A 108 10.04 -4.25 -17.21
CA MET A 108 9.82 -3.06 -18.04
C MET A 108 11.03 -2.69 -18.91
N GLU A 109 12.22 -3.13 -18.56
CA GLU A 109 13.46 -2.89 -19.33
C GLU A 109 13.42 -3.42 -20.76
N TYR A 110 12.58 -4.44 -21.03
CA TYR A 110 12.40 -5.02 -22.37
C TYR A 110 11.38 -4.28 -23.24
N GLN A 111 10.77 -3.22 -22.73
CA GLN A 111 9.79 -2.42 -23.46
C GLN A 111 10.42 -1.18 -24.11
N THR A 112 9.72 -0.60 -25.11
CA THR A 112 10.16 0.66 -25.71
C THR A 112 10.10 1.83 -24.73
N PRO A 113 10.93 2.88 -24.88
CA PRO A 113 10.93 4.03 -23.98
C PRO A 113 9.57 4.70 -23.81
N GLU A 114 8.75 4.73 -24.88
CA GLU A 114 7.40 5.30 -24.86
C GLU A 114 6.48 4.46 -23.96
N LYS A 115 6.52 3.12 -24.12
CA LYS A 115 5.76 2.19 -23.27
C LYS A 115 6.24 2.21 -21.83
N GLN A 116 7.56 2.31 -21.60
CA GLN A 116 8.13 2.44 -20.25
C GLN A 116 7.52 3.64 -19.53
N LYS A 117 7.53 4.83 -20.14
CA LYS A 117 6.96 6.06 -19.58
C LYS A 117 5.45 5.94 -19.37
N GLN A 118 4.72 5.47 -20.39
CA GLN A 118 3.27 5.34 -20.32
C GLN A 118 2.83 4.39 -19.19
N LYS A 119 3.43 3.20 -19.12
CA LYS A 119 3.07 2.19 -18.09
C LYS A 119 3.51 2.61 -16.70
N SER A 120 4.65 3.28 -16.57
CA SER A 120 5.11 3.83 -15.29
C SER A 120 4.19 4.95 -14.80
N PHE A 121 3.75 5.83 -15.68
CA PHE A 121 2.78 6.88 -15.34
C PHE A 121 1.44 6.28 -14.89
N GLU A 122 0.88 5.34 -15.65
CA GLU A 122 -0.34 4.61 -15.28
C GLU A 122 -0.19 3.90 -13.92
N THR A 123 0.98 3.32 -13.65
CA THR A 123 1.27 2.64 -12.39
C THR A 123 1.27 3.61 -11.21
N MET A 124 1.87 4.78 -11.37
CA MET A 124 1.91 5.82 -10.34
C MET A 124 0.54 6.45 -10.08
N GLU A 125 -0.26 6.66 -11.12
CA GLU A 125 -1.55 7.33 -11.01
C GLU A 125 -2.68 6.42 -10.54
N ILE A 126 -2.58 5.10 -10.76
CA ILE A 126 -3.68 4.17 -10.52
C ILE A 126 -3.26 3.04 -9.55
N TYR A 127 -2.26 2.24 -9.92
CA TYR A 127 -1.98 0.98 -9.20
C TYR A 127 -1.31 1.19 -7.85
N ALA A 128 -0.32 2.07 -7.76
CA ALA A 128 0.37 2.37 -6.50
C ALA A 128 -0.59 2.99 -5.46
N PRO A 129 -1.47 3.95 -5.81
CA PRO A 129 -2.52 4.44 -4.93
C PRO A 129 -3.51 3.37 -4.46
N ILE A 130 -3.98 2.49 -5.35
CA ILE A 130 -4.87 1.39 -4.97
C ILE A 130 -4.15 0.44 -4.01
N ALA A 131 -2.91 0.04 -4.31
CA ALA A 131 -2.11 -0.79 -3.41
C ALA A 131 -1.94 -0.12 -2.03
N HIS A 132 -1.73 1.22 -1.99
CA HIS A 132 -1.69 1.98 -0.76
C HIS A 132 -3.01 1.90 0.03
N ARG A 133 -4.14 2.11 -0.63
CA ARG A 133 -5.47 2.08 -0.01
C ARG A 133 -5.83 0.68 0.50
N LEU A 134 -5.38 -0.36 -0.19
CA LEU A 134 -5.53 -1.75 0.24
C LEU A 134 -4.51 -2.18 1.31
N GLY A 135 -3.66 -1.27 1.79
CA GLY A 135 -2.66 -1.54 2.82
C GLY A 135 -1.44 -2.34 2.33
N MET A 136 -1.33 -2.65 1.04
CA MET A 136 -0.28 -3.47 0.44
C MET A 136 1.02 -2.66 0.28
N GLN A 137 1.64 -2.26 1.42
CA GLN A 137 2.75 -1.31 1.41
C GLN A 137 3.97 -1.83 0.65
N ARG A 138 4.28 -3.12 0.74
CA ARG A 138 5.41 -3.71 0.03
C ARG A 138 5.27 -3.54 -1.48
N MET A 139 4.12 -3.92 -2.05
CA MET A 139 3.87 -3.77 -3.48
C MET A 139 3.80 -2.32 -3.92
N LYS A 140 3.15 -1.47 -3.10
CA LYS A 140 3.11 -0.03 -3.36
C LYS A 140 4.51 0.56 -3.54
N TRP A 141 5.41 0.33 -2.60
CA TRP A 141 6.77 0.88 -2.67
C TRP A 141 7.53 0.37 -3.88
N GLU A 142 7.44 -0.92 -4.17
CA GLU A 142 8.13 -1.49 -5.32
C GLU A 142 7.58 -0.92 -6.64
N LEU A 143 6.26 -0.77 -6.75
CA LEU A 143 5.63 -0.12 -7.91
C LEU A 143 6.06 1.33 -8.08
N GLU A 144 6.13 2.09 -6.98
CA GLU A 144 6.59 3.49 -6.98
C GLU A 144 8.08 3.59 -7.39
N ASP A 145 8.94 2.78 -6.79
CA ASP A 145 10.40 2.80 -7.07
C ASP A 145 10.69 2.39 -8.51
N LEU A 146 10.05 1.31 -9.00
CA LEU A 146 10.19 0.87 -10.40
C LEU A 146 9.66 1.91 -11.38
N SER A 147 8.56 2.60 -11.04
CA SER A 147 8.01 3.65 -11.91
C SER A 147 8.90 4.89 -11.96
N LEU A 148 9.46 5.32 -10.83
CA LEU A 148 10.37 6.45 -10.76
C LEU A 148 11.58 6.25 -11.68
N LYS A 149 12.13 5.05 -11.73
CA LYS A 149 13.26 4.68 -12.57
C LYS A 149 13.06 5.05 -14.05
N TYR A 150 11.82 5.02 -14.57
CA TYR A 150 11.49 5.31 -15.97
C TYR A 150 10.87 6.69 -16.17
N LEU A 151 10.25 7.27 -15.13
CA LEU A 151 9.65 8.60 -15.20
C LEU A 151 10.69 9.70 -15.05
N ASP A 152 11.59 9.55 -14.08
CA ASP A 152 12.73 10.44 -13.84
C ASP A 152 14.01 9.63 -13.56
N PRO A 153 14.66 9.08 -14.60
CA PRO A 153 15.88 8.31 -14.42
C PRO A 153 17.00 9.07 -13.72
N VAL A 154 17.11 10.38 -13.98
CA VAL A 154 18.17 11.21 -13.38
C VAL A 154 17.97 11.31 -11.88
N GLY A 155 16.78 11.75 -11.44
CA GLY A 155 16.46 11.85 -10.02
C GLY A 155 16.49 10.48 -9.31
N TYR A 156 16.12 9.40 -9.99
CA TYR A 156 16.21 8.04 -9.43
C TYR A 156 17.66 7.66 -9.12
N TRP A 157 18.57 7.79 -10.10
CA TRP A 157 19.97 7.39 -9.92
C TRP A 157 20.72 8.30 -8.94
N GLU A 158 20.41 9.60 -8.93
CA GLU A 158 20.93 10.55 -7.95
C GLU A 158 20.62 10.12 -6.50
N ILE A 159 19.39 9.65 -6.26
CA ILE A 159 18.97 9.15 -4.96
C ILE A 159 19.63 7.81 -4.64
N ILE A 160 19.73 6.88 -5.59
CA ILE A 160 20.39 5.58 -5.37
C ILE A 160 21.86 5.78 -5.00
N GLU A 161 22.60 6.59 -5.75
CA GLU A 161 24.01 6.89 -5.47
C GLU A 161 24.18 7.54 -4.09
N ALA A 162 23.35 8.51 -3.76
CA ALA A 162 23.38 9.16 -2.44
C ALA A 162 23.01 8.20 -1.29
N LEU A 163 22.09 7.25 -1.52
CA LEU A 163 21.77 6.20 -0.54
C LEU A 163 22.91 5.21 -0.35
N ASP A 164 23.58 4.81 -1.42
CA ASP A 164 24.72 3.88 -1.36
C ASP A 164 25.91 4.53 -0.62
N GLU A 165 26.18 5.81 -0.87
CA GLU A 165 27.20 6.58 -0.13
C GLU A 165 26.85 6.66 1.38
N LYS A 166 25.60 6.99 1.72
CA LYS A 166 25.14 7.03 3.11
C LYS A 166 25.14 5.64 3.75
N ALA A 167 24.77 4.59 3.04
CA ALA A 167 24.84 3.22 3.55
C ALA A 167 26.28 2.83 3.90
N ALA A 168 27.26 3.17 3.05
CA ALA A 168 28.66 2.90 3.31
C ALA A 168 29.22 3.74 4.49
N GLU A 169 28.79 5.01 4.59
CA GLU A 169 29.17 5.91 5.71
C GLU A 169 28.65 5.38 7.06
N TYR A 170 27.45 4.79 7.08
CA TYR A 170 26.75 4.37 8.29
C TYR A 170 26.65 2.85 8.48
N ASP A 171 27.47 2.06 7.80
CA ASP A 171 27.44 0.58 7.88
C ASP A 171 27.60 0.07 9.33
N GLY A 172 28.56 0.62 10.07
CA GLY A 172 28.75 0.31 11.48
C GLY A 172 27.57 0.70 12.37
N PHE A 173 26.85 1.77 12.03
CA PHE A 173 25.66 2.22 12.73
C PHE A 173 24.45 1.29 12.43
N MET A 174 24.27 0.91 11.16
CA MET A 174 23.19 0.04 10.73
C MET A 174 23.25 -1.37 11.35
N SER A 175 24.44 -1.85 11.67
CA SER A 175 24.66 -3.13 12.35
C SER A 175 24.61 -3.00 13.89
N ALA A 176 25.17 -1.93 14.47
CA ALA A 176 25.25 -1.76 15.90
C ALA A 176 23.90 -1.52 16.60
N ILE A 177 23.02 -0.73 16.00
CA ILE A 177 21.72 -0.39 16.61
C ILE A 177 20.81 -1.62 16.80
N PRO A 178 20.61 -2.52 15.80
CA PRO A 178 19.85 -3.75 16.00
C PRO A 178 20.41 -4.64 17.12
N ASP A 179 21.74 -4.74 17.24
CA ASP A 179 22.38 -5.53 18.27
C ASP A 179 22.16 -4.95 19.68
N GLN A 180 22.25 -3.64 19.82
CA GLN A 180 21.97 -2.94 21.09
C GLN A 180 20.50 -3.11 21.49
N ILE A 181 19.56 -2.89 20.58
CA ILE A 181 18.12 -3.06 20.83
C ILE A 181 17.84 -4.52 21.21
N THR A 182 18.34 -5.50 20.42
CA THR A 182 18.11 -6.92 20.66
C THR A 182 18.65 -7.34 22.02
N THR A 183 19.83 -6.88 22.41
CA THR A 183 20.43 -7.18 23.72
C THR A 183 19.57 -6.64 24.83
N ARG A 184 19.14 -5.38 24.77
CA ARG A 184 18.30 -4.75 25.79
C ARG A 184 16.93 -5.40 25.94
N LEU A 185 16.32 -5.81 24.81
CA LEU A 185 15.03 -6.52 24.82
C LEU A 185 15.17 -7.92 25.46
N ARG A 186 16.25 -8.63 25.15
CA ARG A 186 16.54 -9.94 25.76
C ARG A 186 16.75 -9.84 27.27
N GLU A 187 17.47 -8.81 27.75
CA GLU A 187 17.64 -8.56 29.18
C GLU A 187 16.31 -8.29 29.88
N ALA A 188 15.36 -7.66 29.18
CA ALA A 188 14.01 -7.43 29.69
C ALA A 188 13.06 -8.63 29.54
N GLY A 189 13.52 -9.75 28.97
CA GLY A 189 12.71 -10.95 28.74
C GLY A 189 11.68 -10.81 27.62
N ILE A 190 11.87 -9.86 26.70
CA ILE A 190 10.97 -9.65 25.55
C ILE A 190 11.57 -10.34 24.33
N ASP A 191 10.80 -11.28 23.74
CA ASP A 191 11.13 -11.89 22.44
C ASP A 191 10.74 -10.94 21.31
N ALA A 192 11.73 -10.59 20.48
CA ALA A 192 11.54 -9.64 19.41
C ALA A 192 12.46 -9.91 18.22
N THR A 193 11.97 -9.58 17.03
CA THR A 193 12.78 -9.52 15.81
C THR A 193 13.10 -8.07 15.50
N VAL A 194 14.38 -7.72 15.39
CA VAL A 194 14.83 -6.37 15.03
C VAL A 194 15.38 -6.37 13.61
N GLN A 195 14.89 -5.48 12.76
CA GLN A 195 15.28 -5.37 11.36
C GLN A 195 15.71 -3.93 11.06
N ALA A 196 16.88 -3.77 10.44
CA ALA A 196 17.29 -2.50 9.89
C ALA A 196 16.63 -2.29 8.51
N ARG A 197 16.28 -1.06 8.18
CA ARG A 197 15.66 -0.70 6.92
C ARG A 197 16.08 0.69 6.48
N MET A 198 16.41 0.83 5.21
CA MET A 198 16.52 2.14 4.56
C MET A 198 15.17 2.54 3.94
N LYS A 199 14.95 3.84 3.85
CA LYS A 199 13.75 4.40 3.24
C LYS A 199 13.78 4.18 1.72
N HIS A 200 12.59 3.93 1.14
CA HIS A 200 12.43 3.71 -0.28
C HIS A 200 12.80 4.94 -1.13
N PRO A 201 13.45 4.75 -2.28
CA PRO A 201 13.89 5.83 -3.17
C PRO A 201 12.79 6.84 -3.51
N TYR A 202 11.61 6.38 -3.93
CA TYR A 202 10.50 7.28 -4.24
C TYR A 202 10.04 8.11 -3.02
N SER A 203 10.04 7.52 -1.83
CA SER A 203 9.66 8.25 -0.61
C SER A 203 10.66 9.39 -0.28
N ILE A 204 11.92 9.22 -0.62
CA ILE A 204 12.97 10.24 -0.50
C ILE A 204 12.80 11.28 -1.61
N TYR A 205 12.66 10.83 -2.87
CA TYR A 205 12.38 11.67 -4.03
C TYR A 205 11.26 12.66 -3.75
N ARG A 206 10.11 12.16 -3.26
CA ARG A 206 8.97 13.01 -2.93
C ARG A 206 9.29 14.05 -1.85
N LYS A 207 10.08 13.71 -0.83
CA LYS A 207 10.48 14.68 0.22
C LYS A 207 11.44 15.74 -0.32
N MET A 208 12.39 15.35 -1.16
CA MET A 208 13.35 16.28 -1.73
C MET A 208 12.69 17.22 -2.75
N TYR A 209 11.97 16.68 -3.70
CA TYR A 209 11.45 17.46 -4.83
C TYR A 209 10.09 18.12 -4.59
N THR A 210 9.20 17.53 -3.75
CA THR A 210 7.90 18.15 -3.42
C THR A 210 7.95 19.01 -2.15
N GLN A 211 8.81 18.68 -1.16
CA GLN A 211 8.92 19.41 0.09
C GLN A 211 10.19 20.28 0.16
N ASN A 212 10.96 20.31 -0.92
CA ASN A 212 12.21 21.09 -1.05
C ASN A 212 13.20 20.84 0.10
N LYS A 213 13.37 19.57 0.51
CA LYS A 213 14.29 19.13 1.56
C LYS A 213 15.58 18.61 0.94
N SER A 214 16.71 18.85 1.61
CA SER A 214 17.95 18.13 1.31
C SER A 214 17.87 16.69 1.86
N LEU A 215 18.74 15.81 1.39
CA LEU A 215 18.81 14.44 1.91
C LEU A 215 19.15 14.43 3.42
N ASP A 216 19.99 15.35 3.86
CA ASP A 216 20.38 15.50 5.28
C ASP A 216 19.22 15.96 6.18
N ASP A 217 18.19 16.59 5.60
CA ASP A 217 16.96 16.96 6.32
C ASP A 217 15.95 15.79 6.45
N VAL A 218 16.26 14.64 5.86
CA VAL A 218 15.41 13.45 5.92
C VAL A 218 15.78 12.60 7.14
N PHE A 219 15.32 13.00 8.34
CA PHE A 219 15.62 12.35 9.62
C PHE A 219 15.16 10.89 9.75
N ASP A 220 14.38 10.38 8.84
CA ASP A 220 13.86 9.00 8.77
C ASP A 220 14.48 8.19 7.63
N LEU A 221 15.70 8.52 7.24
CA LEU A 221 16.46 7.79 6.22
C LEU A 221 16.75 6.36 6.70
N PHE A 222 17.11 6.23 7.98
CA PHE A 222 17.33 4.97 8.67
C PHE A 222 16.15 4.68 9.58
N ALA A 223 15.61 3.49 9.45
CA ALA A 223 14.53 3.00 10.29
C ALA A 223 14.86 1.62 10.82
N PHE A 224 14.51 1.38 12.08
CA PHE A 224 14.62 0.06 12.68
C PHE A 224 13.22 -0.41 13.05
N ARG A 225 12.92 -1.65 12.69
CA ARG A 225 11.64 -2.25 12.97
C ARG A 225 11.80 -3.28 14.08
N VAL A 226 11.00 -3.15 15.12
CA VAL A 226 10.92 -4.11 16.22
C VAL A 226 9.57 -4.80 16.14
N ILE A 227 9.60 -6.13 15.98
CA ILE A 227 8.42 -6.98 15.85
C ILE A 227 8.33 -7.86 17.09
N VAL A 228 7.20 -7.77 17.80
CA VAL A 228 6.93 -8.48 19.05
C VAL A 228 5.62 -9.28 18.96
N ASP A 229 5.26 -10.04 19.98
CA ASP A 229 4.07 -10.88 19.94
C ASP A 229 2.80 -10.16 20.41
N THR A 230 2.90 -9.25 21.40
CA THR A 230 1.73 -8.62 22.01
C THR A 230 1.74 -7.10 21.91
N VAL A 231 0.54 -6.50 21.97
CA VAL A 231 0.39 -5.04 22.04
C VAL A 231 1.05 -4.46 23.30
N ALA A 232 0.95 -5.17 24.44
CA ALA A 232 1.59 -4.74 25.67
C ALA A 232 3.12 -4.65 25.51
N ASP A 233 3.73 -5.61 24.81
CA ASP A 233 5.15 -5.59 24.52
C ASP A 233 5.53 -4.46 23.58
N CYS A 234 4.65 -4.02 22.65
CA CYS A 234 4.92 -2.83 21.85
C CYS A 234 5.17 -1.59 22.72
N TYR A 235 4.34 -1.36 23.74
CA TYR A 235 4.51 -0.20 24.65
C TYR A 235 5.67 -0.40 25.62
N ASN A 236 5.95 -1.62 26.06
CA ASN A 236 7.13 -1.94 26.87
C ASN A 236 8.43 -1.64 26.08
N VAL A 237 8.49 -2.08 24.83
CA VAL A 237 9.62 -1.79 23.93
C VAL A 237 9.80 -0.30 23.72
N LEU A 238 8.72 0.47 23.55
CA LEU A 238 8.80 1.93 23.42
C LEU A 238 9.52 2.55 24.64
N GLY A 239 9.16 2.13 25.84
CA GLY A 239 9.83 2.57 27.08
C GLY A 239 11.32 2.24 27.09
N LEU A 240 11.69 1.02 26.69
CA LEU A 240 13.09 0.57 26.62
C LEU A 240 13.90 1.33 25.53
N ILE A 241 13.28 1.64 24.40
CA ILE A 241 13.91 2.44 23.34
C ILE A 241 14.17 3.88 23.83
N HIS A 242 13.23 4.48 24.58
CA HIS A 242 13.42 5.82 25.15
C HIS A 242 14.40 5.86 26.34
N ASP A 243 14.63 4.70 26.98
CA ASP A 243 15.71 4.54 27.98
C ASP A 243 17.10 4.46 27.31
N LEU A 244 17.19 3.75 26.18
CA LEU A 244 18.44 3.61 25.41
C LEU A 244 18.80 4.89 24.62
N TYR A 245 17.81 5.56 24.05
CA TYR A 245 18.00 6.65 23.10
C TYR A 245 17.12 7.84 23.43
N LYS A 246 17.59 9.04 23.14
CA LYS A 246 16.84 10.25 23.43
C LYS A 246 15.77 10.53 22.36
N PRO A 247 14.46 10.55 22.72
CA PRO A 247 13.40 10.83 21.76
C PRO A 247 13.40 12.30 21.30
N ILE A 248 13.08 12.50 20.01
CA ILE A 248 12.86 13.84 19.44
C ILE A 248 11.40 14.22 19.67
N LEU A 249 11.22 15.37 20.33
CA LEU A 249 9.88 15.90 20.65
C LEU A 249 9.03 16.12 19.39
N GLY A 250 7.74 15.75 19.46
CA GLY A 250 6.79 15.89 18.36
C GLY A 250 6.95 14.87 17.23
N ARG A 251 7.85 13.87 17.40
CA ARG A 251 8.09 12.81 16.39
C ARG A 251 7.56 11.44 16.81
N PHE A 252 6.81 11.37 17.90
CA PHE A 252 6.11 10.15 18.30
C PHE A 252 4.72 10.10 17.64
N LYS A 253 4.34 8.90 17.14
CA LYS A 253 3.02 8.63 16.57
C LYS A 253 2.54 7.27 17.05
N ASP A 254 1.33 7.22 17.56
CA ASP A 254 0.67 6.00 18.00
C ASP A 254 -0.42 5.61 17.01
N TYR A 255 -0.04 4.75 16.06
CA TYR A 255 -0.98 4.14 15.12
C TYR A 255 -1.53 2.80 15.60
N ILE A 256 -1.21 2.35 16.83
CA ILE A 256 -1.87 1.21 17.48
C ILE A 256 -3.18 1.68 18.10
N GLY A 257 -3.12 2.75 18.89
CA GLY A 257 -4.27 3.36 19.52
C GLY A 257 -5.21 4.04 18.53
N THR A 258 -4.64 4.59 17.44
CA THR A 258 -5.41 5.24 16.37
C THR A 258 -4.93 4.71 15.01
N PRO A 259 -5.47 3.56 14.55
CA PRO A 259 -5.08 2.95 13.27
C PRO A 259 -5.35 3.86 12.08
N LYS A 260 -4.52 3.77 11.04
CA LYS A 260 -4.79 4.45 9.77
C LYS A 260 -5.98 3.81 9.02
N PRO A 261 -6.64 4.53 8.10
CA PRO A 261 -7.77 3.99 7.33
C PRO A 261 -7.44 2.74 6.51
N ASN A 262 -6.19 2.60 6.09
CA ASN A 262 -5.69 1.40 5.42
C ASN A 262 -5.28 0.30 6.41
N MET A 263 -5.77 0.35 7.66
CA MET A 263 -5.56 -0.61 8.74
C MET A 263 -4.09 -0.72 9.22
N TYR A 264 -3.23 0.21 8.82
CA TYR A 264 -1.85 0.25 9.28
C TYR A 264 -1.78 0.57 10.78
N GLN A 265 -1.09 -0.28 11.54
CA GLN A 265 -0.84 -0.14 12.98
C GLN A 265 0.65 -0.27 13.27
N SER A 266 1.20 0.65 14.04
CA SER A 266 2.58 0.64 14.56
C SER A 266 2.79 1.81 15.52
N LEU A 267 3.68 1.69 16.49
CA LEU A 267 4.24 2.85 17.18
C LEU A 267 5.43 3.36 16.36
N HIS A 268 5.53 4.65 16.16
CA HIS A 268 6.67 5.30 15.53
C HIS A 268 7.30 6.30 16.49
N THR A 269 8.58 6.20 16.71
CA THR A 269 9.34 7.18 17.45
C THR A 269 10.65 7.49 16.74
N THR A 270 11.02 8.78 16.67
CA THR A 270 12.32 9.20 16.17
C THR A 270 13.21 9.50 17.35
N VAL A 271 14.38 8.89 17.39
CA VAL A 271 15.32 8.98 18.49
C VAL A 271 16.72 9.33 18.00
N VAL A 272 17.58 9.78 18.90
CA VAL A 272 18.99 10.08 18.62
C VAL A 272 19.85 9.26 19.56
N GLY A 273 20.80 8.50 19.00
CA GLY A 273 21.83 7.76 19.73
C GLY A 273 23.07 8.58 20.04
N GLU A 274 24.08 7.94 20.61
CA GLU A 274 25.36 8.58 21.00
C GLU A 274 26.11 9.19 19.81
N SER A 275 25.94 8.62 18.61
CA SER A 275 26.54 9.15 17.37
C SER A 275 25.94 10.47 16.90
N GLY A 276 24.83 10.94 17.52
CA GLY A 276 24.09 12.13 17.08
C GLY A 276 23.24 11.93 15.83
N ILE A 277 23.21 10.73 15.26
CA ILE A 277 22.42 10.41 14.07
C ILE A 277 20.98 10.12 14.49
N PRO A 278 19.98 10.83 13.93
CA PRO A 278 18.58 10.54 14.19
C PRO A 278 18.12 9.31 13.36
N PHE A 279 17.29 8.47 13.97
CA PHE A 279 16.68 7.32 13.29
C PHE A 279 15.28 7.06 13.81
N GLU A 280 14.44 6.45 12.96
CA GLU A 280 13.08 6.06 13.32
C GLU A 280 13.06 4.63 13.85
N VAL A 281 12.32 4.38 14.94
CA VAL A 281 12.00 3.04 15.41
C VAL A 281 10.51 2.81 15.24
N GLN A 282 10.17 1.76 14.49
CA GLN A 282 8.80 1.28 14.25
C GLN A 282 8.57 0.02 15.08
N ILE A 283 7.57 0.03 15.95
CA ILE A 283 7.29 -1.07 16.86
C ILE A 283 5.88 -1.58 16.59
N ARG A 284 5.73 -2.88 16.37
CA ARG A 284 4.44 -3.50 16.05
C ARG A 284 4.43 -4.99 16.34
N THR A 285 3.25 -5.58 16.43
CA THR A 285 3.12 -7.03 16.57
C THR A 285 3.38 -7.76 15.25
N ARG A 286 3.57 -9.09 15.29
CA ARG A 286 3.69 -9.92 14.09
C ARG A 286 2.46 -9.81 13.19
N GLU A 287 1.26 -9.80 13.76
CA GLU A 287 0.01 -9.62 13.03
C GLU A 287 -0.05 -8.24 12.34
N MET A 288 0.24 -7.15 13.09
CA MET A 288 0.32 -5.81 12.52
C MET A 288 1.39 -5.70 11.43
N HIS A 289 2.46 -6.47 11.54
CA HIS A 289 3.51 -6.52 10.52
C HIS A 289 2.98 -7.15 9.23
N GLU A 290 2.31 -8.29 9.30
CA GLU A 290 1.70 -8.92 8.12
C GLU A 290 0.66 -8.01 7.46
N VAL A 291 -0.23 -7.41 8.26
CA VAL A 291 -1.22 -6.45 7.75
C VAL A 291 -0.54 -5.23 7.09
N ALA A 292 0.53 -4.71 7.67
CA ALA A 292 1.25 -3.56 7.10
C ALA A 292 2.00 -3.89 5.80
N GLU A 293 2.50 -5.12 5.63
CA GLU A 293 3.22 -5.54 4.41
C GLU A 293 2.26 -5.94 3.29
N TYR A 294 1.22 -6.72 3.62
CA TYR A 294 0.35 -7.41 2.65
C TYR A 294 -1.08 -6.84 2.60
N GLY A 295 -1.46 -5.98 3.55
CA GLY A 295 -2.77 -5.34 3.58
C GLY A 295 -3.93 -6.33 3.58
N VAL A 296 -4.88 -6.09 2.68
CA VAL A 296 -6.08 -6.93 2.52
C VAL A 296 -5.75 -8.40 2.24
N ALA A 297 -4.63 -8.70 1.58
CA ALA A 297 -4.22 -10.08 1.32
C ALA A 297 -3.90 -10.86 2.63
N ALA A 298 -3.34 -10.21 3.65
CA ALA A 298 -3.14 -10.83 4.96
C ALA A 298 -4.47 -11.25 5.60
N HIS A 299 -5.50 -10.42 5.53
CA HIS A 299 -6.83 -10.74 6.05
C HIS A 299 -7.49 -11.91 5.31
N TRP A 300 -7.24 -12.06 4.01
CA TRP A 300 -7.74 -13.19 3.22
C TRP A 300 -7.18 -14.52 3.75
N LYS A 301 -5.90 -14.57 4.10
CA LYS A 301 -5.22 -15.72 4.71
C LYS A 301 -5.86 -16.14 6.02
N TYR A 302 -6.21 -15.20 6.90
CA TYR A 302 -6.88 -15.50 8.19
C TYR A 302 -8.30 -16.04 8.01
N LYS A 303 -9.04 -15.57 6.99
CA LYS A 303 -10.39 -16.05 6.67
C LYS A 303 -10.40 -17.54 6.27
N GLN A 304 -9.41 -17.99 5.52
CA GLN A 304 -9.27 -19.41 5.13
C GLN A 304 -9.01 -20.32 6.35
N ASN A 305 -8.33 -19.83 7.37
CA ASN A 305 -8.03 -20.56 8.60
C ASN A 305 -9.19 -20.56 9.62
N GLY A 306 -10.37 -20.03 9.27
CA GLY A 306 -11.56 -20.02 10.12
C GLY A 306 -11.49 -19.04 11.32
N GLN A 307 -10.52 -18.14 11.36
CA GLN A 307 -10.23 -17.28 12.51
C GLN A 307 -10.61 -15.79 12.31
N GLY A 308 -11.44 -15.43 11.33
CA GLY A 308 -11.81 -14.03 11.18
C GLY A 308 -13.09 -13.81 10.39
N ALA A 309 -14.01 -13.01 10.92
CA ALA A 309 -15.00 -12.30 10.11
C ALA A 309 -14.21 -11.31 9.26
N GLY A 310 -14.15 -11.51 7.93
CA GLY A 310 -13.50 -10.57 7.02
C GLY A 310 -14.07 -9.17 7.27
N ASP A 311 -13.22 -8.21 7.59
CA ASP A 311 -13.67 -6.86 7.86
C ASP A 311 -14.17 -6.25 6.55
N GLU A 312 -15.50 -6.28 6.34
CA GLU A 312 -16.17 -5.63 5.19
C GLU A 312 -15.80 -4.15 5.09
N ARG A 313 -15.34 -3.52 6.18
CA ARG A 313 -14.87 -2.14 6.24
C ARG A 313 -13.66 -1.89 5.34
N SER A 314 -12.84 -2.92 5.04
CA SER A 314 -11.65 -2.77 4.18
C SER A 314 -11.96 -2.31 2.76
N TYR A 315 -13.17 -2.54 2.25
CA TYR A 315 -13.61 -2.09 0.91
C TYR A 315 -14.91 -1.29 0.93
N GLU A 316 -15.38 -0.88 2.10
CA GLU A 316 -16.54 0.01 2.21
C GLU A 316 -16.33 1.32 1.44
N TRP A 317 -15.08 1.80 1.35
CA TRP A 317 -14.71 2.94 0.55
C TRP A 317 -14.96 2.72 -0.96
N VAL A 318 -14.73 1.48 -1.47
CA VAL A 318 -15.05 1.14 -2.88
C VAL A 318 -16.54 1.22 -3.12
N ARG A 319 -17.33 0.67 -2.20
CA ARG A 319 -18.79 0.73 -2.29
C ARG A 319 -19.29 2.18 -2.26
N ARG A 320 -18.79 2.99 -1.34
CA ARG A 320 -19.11 4.43 -1.27
C ARG A 320 -18.75 5.20 -2.54
N LEU A 321 -17.56 4.91 -3.13
CA LEU A 321 -17.16 5.48 -4.40
C LEU A 321 -18.13 5.11 -5.53
N LEU A 322 -18.61 3.87 -5.56
CA LEU A 322 -19.55 3.40 -6.58
C LEU A 322 -20.96 3.95 -6.36
N GLU A 323 -21.40 4.12 -5.12
CA GLU A 323 -22.72 4.68 -4.77
C GLU A 323 -22.83 6.18 -5.12
N ASN A 324 -21.74 6.93 -5.01
CA ASN A 324 -21.70 8.37 -5.30
C ASN A 324 -21.63 8.72 -6.80
N GLN A 325 -21.68 7.72 -7.70
CA GLN A 325 -21.42 7.90 -9.14
C GLN A 325 -22.62 8.22 -10.02
N GLU A 326 -23.85 8.13 -9.54
CA GLU A 326 -25.01 8.45 -10.38
C GLU A 326 -25.03 9.95 -10.71
N GLY A 327 -24.45 10.32 -11.86
CA GLY A 327 -24.51 11.66 -12.43
C GLY A 327 -23.23 12.49 -12.40
N THR A 328 -22.08 11.91 -12.00
CA THR A 328 -20.79 12.63 -11.92
C THR A 328 -20.01 12.53 -13.23
N ASP A 329 -19.42 13.65 -13.69
CA ASP A 329 -18.54 13.69 -14.85
C ASP A 329 -17.23 12.91 -14.59
N ALA A 330 -16.58 12.53 -15.66
CA ALA A 330 -15.36 11.75 -15.71
C ALA A 330 -14.21 12.36 -14.90
N GLU A 331 -14.01 13.67 -15.07
CA GLU A 331 -12.96 14.41 -14.37
C GLU A 331 -13.25 14.51 -12.87
N ASP A 332 -14.49 14.76 -12.49
CA ASP A 332 -14.92 14.83 -11.10
C ASP A 332 -14.77 13.49 -10.39
N PHE A 333 -15.00 12.38 -11.11
CA PHE A 333 -14.80 11.04 -10.56
C PHE A 333 -13.32 10.74 -10.29
N ILE A 334 -12.43 11.00 -11.25
CA ILE A 334 -10.98 10.84 -11.05
C ILE A 334 -10.49 11.78 -9.95
N HIS A 335 -11.01 13.00 -9.90
CA HIS A 335 -10.65 13.96 -8.86
C HIS A 335 -11.12 13.50 -7.46
N SER A 336 -12.35 13.05 -7.31
CA SER A 336 -12.87 12.53 -6.04
C SER A 336 -12.10 11.28 -5.60
N LEU A 337 -11.79 10.39 -6.55
CA LEU A 337 -10.96 9.21 -6.31
C LEU A 337 -9.55 9.60 -5.84
N LYS A 338 -8.92 10.58 -6.50
CA LYS A 338 -7.60 11.09 -6.10
C LYS A 338 -7.67 11.74 -4.72
N VAL A 339 -8.68 12.54 -4.44
CA VAL A 339 -8.88 13.14 -3.11
C VAL A 339 -9.06 12.07 -2.05
N ASP A 340 -9.90 11.07 -2.27
CA ASP A 340 -10.11 9.96 -1.33
C ASP A 340 -8.88 9.04 -1.17
N MET A 341 -8.07 8.91 -2.24
CA MET A 341 -6.87 8.05 -2.22
C MET A 341 -5.63 8.74 -1.65
N PHE A 342 -5.51 10.06 -1.79
CA PHE A 342 -4.31 10.83 -1.44
C PHE A 342 -4.52 11.80 -0.28
N ALA A 343 -5.75 11.96 0.22
CA ALA A 343 -6.00 12.87 1.32
C ALA A 343 -5.16 12.50 2.55
N ASP A 344 -4.28 13.41 2.96
CA ASP A 344 -3.80 13.42 4.33
C ASP A 344 -5.05 13.56 5.21
N GLU A 345 -5.19 12.71 6.21
CA GLU A 345 -6.38 12.71 7.07
C GLU A 345 -6.13 13.54 8.33
N VAL A 346 -7.18 14.21 8.76
CA VAL A 346 -7.24 14.87 10.07
C VAL A 346 -8.20 14.09 10.97
N PHE A 347 -7.79 13.90 12.20
CA PHE A 347 -8.62 13.27 13.23
C PHE A 347 -9.36 14.33 14.02
N VAL A 348 -10.68 14.28 14.01
CA VAL A 348 -11.55 15.18 14.75
C VAL A 348 -12.27 14.39 15.83
N PHE A 349 -12.31 14.92 17.05
CA PHE A 349 -12.95 14.25 18.17
C PHE A 349 -14.35 14.81 18.36
N THR A 350 -15.34 13.91 18.55
CA THR A 350 -16.67 14.30 19.00
C THR A 350 -16.65 14.67 20.48
N PRO A 351 -17.62 15.41 21.01
CA PRO A 351 -17.75 15.67 22.45
C PRO A 351 -17.84 14.39 23.29
N ASN A 352 -18.24 13.26 22.70
CA ASN A 352 -18.32 11.97 23.37
C ASN A 352 -16.96 11.22 23.35
N GLY A 353 -15.94 11.76 22.68
CA GLY A 353 -14.61 11.15 22.55
C GLY A 353 -14.46 10.20 21.35
N ASP A 354 -15.46 10.09 20.47
CA ASP A 354 -15.33 9.30 19.25
C ASP A 354 -14.38 10.00 18.28
N VAL A 355 -13.53 9.23 17.61
CA VAL A 355 -12.58 9.73 16.61
C VAL A 355 -13.20 9.62 15.22
N ILE A 356 -13.29 10.73 14.51
CA ILE A 356 -13.78 10.80 13.14
C ILE A 356 -12.63 11.21 12.22
N ASN A 357 -12.38 10.41 11.18
CA ASN A 357 -11.40 10.69 10.16
C ASN A 357 -12.02 11.54 9.05
N LEU A 358 -11.35 12.62 8.71
CA LEU A 358 -11.74 13.50 7.60
C LEU A 358 -10.54 13.76 6.69
N PRO A 359 -10.73 13.99 5.39
CA PRO A 359 -9.66 14.43 4.51
C PRO A 359 -9.05 15.75 4.98
N ALA A 360 -7.73 15.94 4.81
CA ALA A 360 -7.11 17.23 5.06
C ALA A 360 -7.74 18.30 4.17
N GLY A 361 -8.16 19.40 4.77
CA GLY A 361 -8.94 20.44 4.10
C GLY A 361 -10.45 20.31 4.25
N ALA A 362 -10.94 19.24 4.89
CA ALA A 362 -12.35 19.10 5.24
C ALA A 362 -12.81 20.25 6.14
N THR A 363 -14.02 20.65 5.94
CA THR A 363 -14.68 21.75 6.66
C THR A 363 -15.53 21.23 7.82
N PRO A 364 -15.99 22.09 8.75
CA PRO A 364 -16.97 21.70 9.77
C PRO A 364 -18.27 21.15 9.18
N ILE A 365 -18.61 21.51 7.93
CA ILE A 365 -19.78 20.97 7.22
C ILE A 365 -19.55 19.49 6.92
N ASP A 366 -18.40 19.15 6.38
CA ASP A 366 -18.04 17.76 6.10
C ASP A 366 -18.06 16.90 7.37
N PHE A 367 -17.55 17.45 8.49
CA PHE A 367 -17.64 16.80 9.79
C PHE A 367 -19.08 16.54 10.23
N ALA A 368 -19.97 17.53 10.12
CA ALA A 368 -21.35 17.39 10.52
C ALA A 368 -22.10 16.34 9.69
N TYR A 369 -21.88 16.29 8.38
CA TYR A 369 -22.46 15.26 7.50
C TYR A 369 -21.87 13.86 7.74
N THR A 370 -20.61 13.77 8.14
CA THR A 370 -19.96 12.48 8.48
C THR A 370 -20.56 11.89 9.78
N ILE A 371 -20.96 12.74 10.74
CA ILE A 371 -21.65 12.27 11.94
C ILE A 371 -23.05 11.73 11.58
N HIS A 372 -23.86 12.52 10.93
CA HIS A 372 -25.20 12.14 10.44
C HIS A 372 -25.78 13.23 9.54
N SER A 373 -26.46 12.85 8.46
CA SER A 373 -27.07 13.80 7.54
C SER A 373 -28.05 14.77 8.21
N ALA A 374 -28.75 14.34 9.26
CA ALA A 374 -29.62 15.21 10.04
C ALA A 374 -28.83 16.31 10.78
N VAL A 375 -27.62 16.03 11.25
CA VAL A 375 -26.74 17.02 11.90
C VAL A 375 -26.27 18.05 10.87
N GLY A 376 -25.80 17.59 9.70
CA GLY A 376 -25.42 18.47 8.60
C GLY A 376 -26.54 19.37 8.12
N ASN A 377 -27.75 18.83 7.96
CA ASN A 377 -28.93 19.58 7.48
C ASN A 377 -29.47 20.60 8.48
N HIS A 378 -29.18 20.48 9.78
CA HIS A 378 -29.62 21.39 10.82
C HIS A 378 -28.55 22.40 11.28
N MET A 379 -27.39 22.42 10.61
CA MET A 379 -26.32 23.34 10.92
C MET A 379 -26.71 24.77 10.50
N THR A 380 -26.74 25.70 11.43
CA THR A 380 -27.17 27.10 11.22
C THR A 380 -26.00 28.08 11.34
N GLU A 381 -24.95 27.74 12.07
CA GLU A 381 -23.73 28.54 12.27
C GLU A 381 -22.50 27.64 12.39
N ILE A 382 -21.34 28.14 11.94
CA ILE A 382 -20.03 27.48 12.02
C ILE A 382 -19.09 28.30 12.91
#